data_b3519a129978167e716f265b75f42b73
#
_entry.id   b3519a129978167e716f265b75f42b73
#
_cell.length_a   1.000
_cell.length_b   1.000
_cell.length_c   1.000
_cell.angle_alpha   90.00
_cell.angle_beta   90.00
_cell.angle_gamma   90.00
#
_symmetry.space_group_name_H-M   'P 1'
#
loop_
_entity.id
_entity.type
_entity.pdbx_description
1 polymer ?
#
loop_
_entity_poly.entity_id
_entity_poly.type
_entity_poly.pdbx_seq_one_letter_code
_entity_poly.pdbx_strand_id
1 'polypeptide(L)'
;MIGNGGAGGSGAPGAIGGAGGPAGLIGVGGAGGAGGDSAVAGVIGGAGGAGGAALLFGAGGAGGAGGSGGSGAAGGAGGAGGAGGLFASGGSGGFGGFASTGTGGAGGTGGAGGLFASGGVGGTGGGAGSGGTGGVGGTGGAGGLFASGGAGGAGGAATTGTGGAGGAGGKAGLLFGSGGAGGSGGAAGTFGDTGNSGGAGGAGGKAGLLFGSGGAGGSGGAGGFANGSTGGAGGAGGGAGLIGNGGNGGSGGTSVATGGAGNGGAGGAGGGAGLIGNGGNGGSGGMGDAPGGTGVGGIGGLLLGLDGANAPASTNPLHTAQQQALAAVNAPIQAVTGRPLIGNGANGAPGSGAPGGHGGWLFGGGGTGGSGVSGGAGGDGGAGGILFGAGGAGGAGGAVTGTGATGGSGGAGGGALLFGAGGAGGAGGSSGIGGFAAGGAGGPGGAGGLFNGGGAGGAGGSGVSGGAGGEGGAGGA
;
A
#
# COMPACT_ATOMS: atom_id res chain seq x y z
N MET A 1 7.65 -12.96 35.52
CA MET A 1 7.35 -13.93 34.46
C MET A 1 7.85 -13.37 33.16
N ILE A 2 9.04 -13.80 32.76
CA ILE A 2 9.74 -13.39 31.56
C ILE A 2 9.73 -14.60 30.63
N GLY A 3 9.33 -14.48 29.37
CA GLY A 3 9.38 -15.56 28.40
C GLY A 3 8.61 -15.23 27.13
N ASN A 4 9.16 -15.68 26.00
CA ASN A 4 8.51 -15.59 24.72
C ASN A 4 7.40 -16.64 24.58
N GLY A 5 6.39 -16.35 23.82
CA GLY A 5 5.39 -17.34 23.43
C GLY A 5 6.02 -18.41 22.54
N GLY A 6 5.59 -19.66 22.68
CA GLY A 6 5.99 -20.73 21.78
C GLY A 6 5.41 -20.56 20.39
N ALA A 7 6.16 -20.91 19.35
CA ALA A 7 5.67 -20.90 17.97
C ALA A 7 4.58 -21.98 17.77
N GLY A 8 3.59 -21.69 16.95
CA GLY A 8 2.58 -22.64 16.49
C GLY A 8 3.19 -23.69 15.56
N GLY A 9 2.72 -24.93 15.62
CA GLY A 9 3.11 -25.97 14.70
C GLY A 9 2.50 -25.77 13.31
N SER A 10 3.19 -26.20 12.24
CA SER A 10 2.66 -26.20 10.89
C SER A 10 1.47 -27.17 10.75
N GLY A 11 0.51 -26.82 9.91
CA GLY A 11 -0.65 -27.65 9.59
C GLY A 11 -0.25 -28.88 8.74
N ALA A 12 -0.97 -29.99 8.92
CA ALA A 12 -0.94 -31.08 7.97
C ALA A 12 -1.49 -30.63 6.60
N PRO A 13 -1.31 -31.39 5.50
CA PRO A 13 -1.80 -31.02 4.17
C PRO A 13 -3.26 -30.53 4.18
N GLY A 14 -3.50 -29.29 3.77
CA GLY A 14 -4.82 -28.63 3.79
C GLY A 14 -5.32 -28.19 5.17
N ALA A 15 -4.61 -28.48 6.26
CA ALA A 15 -4.99 -28.12 7.61
C ALA A 15 -4.42 -26.77 8.06
N ILE A 16 -5.10 -26.15 9.00
CA ILE A 16 -4.72 -24.85 9.58
C ILE A 16 -3.44 -24.99 10.42
N GLY A 17 -2.54 -24.02 10.32
CA GLY A 17 -1.38 -23.92 11.20
C GLY A 17 -1.79 -23.60 12.64
N GLY A 18 -1.00 -24.08 13.59
CA GLY A 18 -1.20 -23.81 15.01
C GLY A 18 -1.03 -22.33 15.36
N ALA A 19 -1.79 -21.83 16.31
CA ALA A 19 -1.61 -20.48 16.82
C ALA A 19 -0.30 -20.37 17.62
N GLY A 20 0.35 -19.22 17.54
CA GLY A 20 1.48 -18.88 18.42
C GLY A 20 1.01 -18.67 19.86
N GLY A 21 1.81 -19.10 20.82
CA GLY A 21 1.55 -18.94 22.24
C GLY A 21 1.67 -17.48 22.70
N PRO A 22 0.94 -17.06 23.73
CA PRO A 22 1.10 -15.72 24.31
C PRO A 22 2.45 -15.60 25.01
N ALA A 23 2.99 -14.38 25.03
CA ALA A 23 4.20 -14.09 25.82
C ALA A 23 3.86 -13.88 27.30
N GLY A 24 4.90 -13.94 28.13
CA GLY A 24 4.85 -13.46 29.51
C GLY A 24 4.79 -11.93 29.60
N LEU A 25 4.97 -11.38 30.79
CA LEU A 25 4.97 -9.93 31.02
C LEU A 25 6.05 -9.23 30.19
N ILE A 26 7.20 -9.84 30.05
CA ILE A 26 8.31 -9.42 29.18
C ILE A 26 8.59 -10.57 28.22
N GLY A 27 8.41 -10.37 26.94
CA GLY A 27 8.65 -11.37 25.89
C GLY A 27 7.79 -11.12 24.65
N VAL A 28 8.23 -11.66 23.53
CA VAL A 28 7.55 -11.55 22.23
C VAL A 28 6.52 -12.66 22.10
N GLY A 29 5.34 -12.35 21.55
CA GLY A 29 4.34 -13.37 21.23
C GLY A 29 4.88 -14.40 20.23
N GLY A 30 4.49 -15.65 20.36
CA GLY A 30 4.92 -16.73 19.48
C GLY A 30 4.41 -16.52 18.05
N ALA A 31 5.18 -16.88 17.03
CA ALA A 31 4.72 -16.85 15.66
C ALA A 31 3.64 -17.92 15.43
N GLY A 32 2.65 -17.63 14.59
CA GLY A 32 1.70 -18.61 14.11
C GLY A 32 2.39 -19.61 13.17
N GLY A 33 1.95 -20.86 13.20
CA GLY A 33 2.40 -21.92 12.30
C GLY A 33 1.90 -21.73 10.88
N ALA A 34 2.64 -22.19 9.88
CA ALA A 34 2.18 -22.18 8.50
C ALA A 34 1.00 -23.16 8.30
N GLY A 35 0.07 -22.78 7.44
CA GLY A 35 -0.96 -23.70 6.94
C GLY A 35 -0.34 -24.77 6.04
N GLY A 36 -0.94 -25.93 6.02
CA GLY A 36 -0.49 -27.06 5.21
C GLY A 36 -0.80 -26.88 3.74
N ASP A 37 0.16 -27.17 2.87
CA ASP A 37 -0.06 -27.21 1.42
C ASP A 37 -0.99 -28.37 1.07
N SER A 38 -1.82 -28.20 0.04
CA SER A 38 -2.67 -29.26 -0.49
C SER A 38 -2.20 -29.68 -1.87
N ALA A 39 -1.89 -30.94 -2.06
CA ALA A 39 -1.65 -31.57 -3.36
C ALA A 39 -2.92 -32.15 -3.99
N VAL A 40 -4.03 -32.24 -3.24
CA VAL A 40 -5.29 -32.84 -3.69
C VAL A 40 -6.10 -31.80 -4.46
N ALA A 41 -6.52 -32.15 -5.68
CA ALA A 41 -7.36 -31.30 -6.51
C ALA A 41 -8.67 -30.91 -5.79
N GLY A 42 -9.04 -29.65 -5.87
CA GLY A 42 -10.24 -29.11 -5.24
C GLY A 42 -10.11 -28.83 -3.74
N VAL A 43 -8.98 -29.16 -3.11
CA VAL A 43 -8.76 -28.91 -1.68
C VAL A 43 -7.97 -27.61 -1.48
N ILE A 44 -8.56 -26.70 -0.70
CA ILE A 44 -8.01 -25.39 -0.35
C ILE A 44 -6.76 -25.60 0.51
N GLY A 45 -5.73 -24.75 0.32
CA GLY A 45 -4.56 -24.71 1.20
C GLY A 45 -4.96 -24.36 2.64
N GLY A 46 -4.27 -24.92 3.63
CA GLY A 46 -4.51 -24.62 5.03
C GLY A 46 -4.29 -23.14 5.35
N ALA A 47 -5.09 -22.56 6.21
CA ALA A 47 -4.84 -21.20 6.68
C ALA A 47 -3.63 -21.17 7.64
N GLY A 48 -2.87 -20.06 7.63
CA GLY A 48 -1.83 -19.82 8.62
C GLY A 48 -2.40 -19.59 10.02
N GLY A 49 -1.68 -20.03 11.04
CA GLY A 49 -2.03 -19.79 12.43
C GLY A 49 -1.88 -18.32 12.84
N ALA A 50 -2.67 -17.87 13.79
CA ALA A 50 -2.52 -16.52 14.35
C ALA A 50 -1.24 -16.39 15.18
N GLY A 51 -0.62 -15.22 15.17
CA GLY A 51 0.47 -14.88 16.08
C GLY A 51 -0.01 -14.71 17.52
N GLY A 52 0.84 -15.04 18.48
CA GLY A 52 0.55 -14.88 19.92
C GLY A 52 0.60 -13.41 20.35
N ALA A 53 -0.21 -13.06 21.33
CA ALA A 53 -0.19 -11.72 21.92
C ALA A 53 0.97 -11.54 22.90
N ALA A 54 1.46 -10.29 23.07
CA ALA A 54 2.33 -9.90 24.16
C ALA A 54 1.55 -9.09 25.20
N LEU A 55 2.06 -9.03 26.47
CA LEU A 55 1.34 -8.39 27.57
C LEU A 55 1.83 -6.96 27.86
N LEU A 56 3.09 -6.77 28.25
CA LEU A 56 3.60 -5.46 28.65
C LEU A 56 4.75 -4.99 27.76
N PHE A 57 5.85 -5.72 27.74
CA PHE A 57 7.02 -5.42 26.91
C PHE A 57 7.28 -6.58 25.96
N GLY A 58 7.02 -6.37 24.66
CA GLY A 58 7.26 -7.31 23.57
C GLY A 58 6.26 -7.18 22.46
N ALA A 59 6.73 -7.35 21.23
CA ALA A 59 5.87 -7.30 20.05
C ALA A 59 4.94 -8.50 20.02
N GLY A 60 3.79 -8.32 19.37
CA GLY A 60 2.94 -9.44 19.00
C GLY A 60 3.65 -10.38 18.03
N GLY A 61 3.36 -11.66 18.07
CA GLY A 61 3.89 -12.66 17.16
C GLY A 61 3.38 -12.45 15.73
N ALA A 62 4.19 -12.77 14.72
CA ALA A 62 3.74 -12.77 13.34
C ALA A 62 2.70 -13.88 13.09
N GLY A 63 1.74 -13.63 12.21
CA GLY A 63 0.84 -14.65 11.69
C GLY A 63 1.58 -15.63 10.77
N GLY A 64 1.17 -16.88 10.75
CA GLY A 64 1.70 -17.92 9.87
C GLY A 64 1.28 -17.71 8.42
N ALA A 65 2.08 -18.16 7.46
CA ALA A 65 1.71 -18.18 6.06
C ALA A 65 0.59 -19.17 5.78
N GLY A 66 -0.28 -18.88 4.82
CA GLY A 66 -1.25 -19.82 4.27
C GLY A 66 -0.56 -20.84 3.37
N GLY A 67 -1.04 -22.06 3.35
CA GLY A 67 -0.58 -23.13 2.48
C GLY A 67 -1.08 -22.97 1.05
N SER A 68 -0.37 -23.56 0.09
CA SER A 68 -0.77 -23.59 -1.31
C SER A 68 -2.00 -24.47 -1.50
N GLY A 69 -2.89 -24.06 -2.41
CA GLY A 69 -4.07 -24.85 -2.78
C GLY A 69 -3.76 -25.89 -3.83
N GLY A 70 -4.47 -26.99 -3.82
CA GLY A 70 -4.46 -28.00 -4.86
C GLY A 70 -4.99 -27.44 -6.19
N SER A 71 -4.89 -28.22 -7.28
CA SER A 71 -5.41 -27.84 -8.59
C SER A 71 -6.90 -27.52 -8.50
N GLY A 72 -7.34 -26.39 -9.00
CA GLY A 72 -8.73 -25.91 -8.96
C GLY A 72 -9.17 -25.29 -7.62
N ALA A 73 -8.29 -25.21 -6.63
CA ALA A 73 -8.61 -24.69 -5.31
C ALA A 73 -7.85 -23.42 -4.96
N ALA A 74 -8.38 -22.67 -4.01
CA ALA A 74 -7.76 -21.45 -3.51
C ALA A 74 -6.55 -21.75 -2.61
N GLY A 75 -5.61 -20.83 -2.55
CA GLY A 75 -4.58 -20.79 -1.52
C GLY A 75 -5.18 -20.49 -0.14
N GLY A 76 -4.54 -20.97 0.91
CA GLY A 76 -4.93 -20.71 2.29
C GLY A 76 -4.69 -19.25 2.67
N ALA A 77 -5.53 -18.69 3.53
CA ALA A 77 -5.31 -17.34 4.04
C ALA A 77 -4.11 -17.29 4.99
N GLY A 78 -3.38 -16.18 5.01
CA GLY A 78 -2.39 -15.91 6.02
C GLY A 78 -3.02 -15.67 7.40
N GLY A 79 -2.33 -16.07 8.45
CA GLY A 79 -2.76 -15.88 9.84
C GLY A 79 -2.66 -14.42 10.27
N ALA A 80 -3.50 -14.00 11.20
CA ALA A 80 -3.43 -12.66 11.77
C ALA A 80 -2.17 -12.50 12.65
N GLY A 81 -1.58 -11.31 12.67
CA GLY A 81 -0.57 -10.94 13.64
C GLY A 81 -1.14 -10.82 15.05
N GLY A 82 -0.35 -11.17 16.05
CA GLY A 82 -0.71 -11.05 17.47
C GLY A 82 -0.71 -9.59 17.93
N ALA A 83 -1.50 -9.29 18.97
CA ALA A 83 -1.46 -7.95 19.56
C ALA A 83 -0.12 -7.70 20.27
N GLY A 84 0.39 -6.47 20.16
CA GLY A 84 1.55 -5.99 20.89
C GLY A 84 1.25 -5.78 22.36
N GLY A 85 2.30 -5.83 23.19
CA GLY A 85 2.24 -5.43 24.59
C GLY A 85 2.03 -3.92 24.73
N LEU A 86 1.84 -3.43 25.95
CA LEU A 86 1.53 -2.03 26.25
C LEU A 86 2.45 -1.03 25.55
N PHE A 87 3.74 -1.35 25.41
CA PHE A 87 4.80 -0.51 24.83
C PHE A 87 5.36 -1.05 23.51
N ALA A 88 4.73 -2.02 22.89
CA ALA A 88 5.28 -2.69 21.72
C ALA A 88 4.26 -2.90 20.60
N SER A 89 4.77 -2.95 19.37
CA SER A 89 3.95 -3.04 18.16
C SER A 89 3.22 -4.37 18.02
N GLY A 90 2.12 -4.35 17.30
CA GLY A 90 1.45 -5.56 16.85
C GLY A 90 2.34 -6.39 15.90
N GLY A 91 2.12 -7.68 15.87
CA GLY A 91 2.78 -8.59 14.93
C GLY A 91 2.28 -8.39 13.49
N SER A 92 3.12 -8.71 12.50
CA SER A 92 2.70 -8.69 11.09
C SER A 92 1.72 -9.82 10.79
N GLY A 93 0.80 -9.58 9.83
CA GLY A 93 -0.01 -10.64 9.24
C GLY A 93 0.84 -11.60 8.40
N GLY A 94 0.42 -12.84 8.30
CA GLY A 94 1.04 -13.88 7.47
C GLY A 94 0.72 -13.70 5.98
N PHE A 95 1.55 -14.24 5.12
CA PHE A 95 1.33 -14.27 3.67
C PHE A 95 0.17 -15.18 3.29
N GLY A 96 -0.58 -14.82 2.26
CA GLY A 96 -1.56 -15.73 1.65
C GLY A 96 -0.87 -16.84 0.84
N GLY A 97 -1.47 -18.02 0.79
CA GLY A 97 -0.97 -19.17 0.05
C GLY A 97 -1.16 -19.02 -1.47
N PHE A 98 -0.32 -19.66 -2.24
CA PHE A 98 -0.41 -19.70 -3.70
C PHE A 98 -1.58 -20.60 -4.16
N ALA A 99 -2.19 -20.27 -5.29
CA ALA A 99 -3.16 -21.12 -5.99
C ALA A 99 -2.70 -21.39 -7.43
N SER A 100 -2.70 -22.64 -7.86
CA SER A 100 -2.26 -23.00 -9.23
C SER A 100 -3.28 -22.60 -10.29
N THR A 101 -4.56 -22.74 -10.01
CA THR A 101 -5.70 -22.44 -10.92
C THR A 101 -6.90 -21.80 -10.22
N GLY A 102 -6.78 -21.47 -8.92
CA GLY A 102 -7.81 -20.80 -8.13
C GLY A 102 -7.39 -19.40 -7.72
N THR A 103 -8.10 -18.85 -6.75
CA THR A 103 -7.73 -17.56 -6.15
C THR A 103 -6.59 -17.73 -5.16
N GLY A 104 -5.58 -16.86 -5.20
CA GLY A 104 -4.55 -16.77 -4.18
C GLY A 104 -5.17 -16.52 -2.80
N GLY A 105 -4.57 -17.05 -1.74
CA GLY A 105 -5.02 -16.82 -0.38
C GLY A 105 -4.92 -15.34 0.01
N ALA A 106 -5.85 -14.85 0.82
CA ALA A 106 -5.73 -13.50 1.36
C ALA A 106 -4.56 -13.39 2.34
N GLY A 107 -3.89 -12.25 2.39
CA GLY A 107 -2.91 -11.94 3.43
C GLY A 107 -3.59 -11.77 4.80
N GLY A 108 -2.90 -12.15 5.86
CA GLY A 108 -3.38 -11.99 7.23
C GLY A 108 -3.40 -10.52 7.67
N THR A 109 -4.27 -10.18 8.59
CA THR A 109 -4.32 -8.83 9.17
C THR A 109 -3.13 -8.60 10.10
N GLY A 110 -2.61 -7.37 10.15
CA GLY A 110 -1.66 -6.97 11.18
C GLY A 110 -2.30 -6.94 12.57
N GLY A 111 -1.53 -7.28 13.58
CA GLY A 111 -1.97 -7.21 14.98
C GLY A 111 -2.13 -5.77 15.48
N ALA A 112 -2.99 -5.56 16.46
CA ALA A 112 -3.11 -4.24 17.09
C ALA A 112 -1.82 -3.89 17.85
N GLY A 113 -1.45 -2.60 17.84
CA GLY A 113 -0.36 -2.07 18.67
C GLY A 113 -0.78 -1.91 20.12
N GLY A 114 0.19 -1.81 21.01
CA GLY A 114 0.00 -1.44 22.40
C GLY A 114 -0.33 0.05 22.55
N LEU A 115 -0.49 0.52 23.79
CA LEU A 115 -0.92 1.88 24.10
C LEU A 115 -0.06 2.96 23.41
N PHE A 116 1.25 2.77 23.35
CA PHE A 116 2.25 3.68 22.78
C PHE A 116 2.93 3.16 21.52
N ALA A 117 2.40 2.11 20.89
CA ALA A 117 3.07 1.45 19.79
C ALA A 117 2.14 1.18 18.59
N SER A 118 2.73 1.17 17.40
CA SER A 118 2.01 1.06 16.15
C SER A 118 1.40 -0.33 15.92
N GLY A 119 0.37 -0.38 15.12
CA GLY A 119 -0.20 -1.63 14.62
C GLY A 119 0.80 -2.36 13.71
N GLY A 120 0.65 -3.67 13.62
CA GLY A 120 1.44 -4.52 12.73
C GLY A 120 1.05 -4.34 11.26
N VAL A 121 1.96 -4.65 10.36
CA VAL A 121 1.72 -4.62 8.91
C VAL A 121 0.83 -5.78 8.49
N GLY A 122 -0.07 -5.57 7.55
CA GLY A 122 -0.86 -6.64 6.92
C GLY A 122 0.02 -7.54 6.04
N GLY A 123 -0.31 -8.82 5.98
CA GLY A 123 0.38 -9.77 5.12
C GLY A 123 0.05 -9.57 3.65
N THR A 124 0.94 -9.96 2.75
CA THR A 124 0.70 -9.94 1.30
C THR A 124 -0.28 -11.03 0.89
N GLY A 125 -1.08 -10.77 -0.10
CA GLY A 125 -1.94 -11.77 -0.73
C GLY A 125 -1.12 -12.80 -1.51
N GLY A 126 -1.60 -14.02 -1.57
CA GLY A 126 -0.98 -15.10 -2.34
C GLY A 126 -1.13 -14.91 -3.84
N GLY A 127 -0.15 -15.34 -4.60
CA GLY A 127 -0.20 -15.34 -6.05
C GLY A 127 -1.22 -16.34 -6.60
N ALA A 128 -1.63 -16.13 -7.86
CA ALA A 128 -2.48 -17.08 -8.59
C ALA A 128 -1.80 -17.50 -9.90
N GLY A 129 -1.97 -18.77 -10.25
CA GLY A 129 -1.57 -19.34 -11.53
C GLY A 129 -2.61 -19.11 -12.62
N SER A 130 -2.84 -20.14 -13.46
CA SER A 130 -3.68 -20.08 -14.65
C SER A 130 -5.14 -19.79 -14.33
N GLY A 131 -5.70 -18.70 -14.85
CA GLY A 131 -7.13 -18.35 -14.75
C GLY A 131 -7.58 -17.88 -13.37
N GLY A 132 -6.67 -17.82 -12.38
CA GLY A 132 -7.00 -17.40 -11.03
C GLY A 132 -6.84 -15.92 -10.77
N THR A 133 -7.40 -15.44 -9.67
CA THR A 133 -7.17 -14.06 -9.20
C THR A 133 -6.15 -14.04 -8.07
N GLY A 134 -5.29 -13.03 -8.04
CA GLY A 134 -4.40 -12.84 -6.90
C GLY A 134 -5.17 -12.64 -5.60
N GLY A 135 -4.62 -13.11 -4.49
CA GLY A 135 -5.20 -12.91 -3.16
C GLY A 135 -5.15 -11.44 -2.73
N VAL A 136 -6.11 -11.01 -1.95
CA VAL A 136 -6.14 -9.65 -1.39
C VAL A 136 -5.08 -9.51 -0.30
N GLY A 137 -4.40 -8.36 -0.23
CA GLY A 137 -3.50 -8.04 0.87
C GLY A 137 -4.25 -7.87 2.19
N GLY A 138 -3.61 -8.26 3.28
CA GLY A 138 -4.16 -8.10 4.63
C GLY A 138 -4.22 -6.65 5.06
N THR A 139 -5.18 -6.30 5.90
CA THR A 139 -5.25 -4.95 6.48
C THR A 139 -4.15 -4.73 7.52
N GLY A 140 -3.65 -3.50 7.62
CA GLY A 140 -2.78 -3.11 8.72
C GLY A 140 -3.52 -3.12 10.06
N GLY A 141 -2.80 -3.43 11.13
CA GLY A 141 -3.31 -3.39 12.49
C GLY A 141 -3.59 -1.97 12.97
N ALA A 142 -4.54 -1.83 13.88
CA ALA A 142 -4.78 -0.53 14.51
C ALA A 142 -3.62 -0.13 15.42
N GLY A 143 -3.33 1.17 15.48
CA GLY A 143 -2.42 1.73 16.49
C GLY A 143 -3.06 1.77 17.86
N GLY A 144 -2.23 1.91 18.90
CA GLY A 144 -2.67 2.16 20.27
C GLY A 144 -3.17 3.59 20.46
N LEU A 145 -3.31 4.04 21.71
CA LEU A 145 -3.87 5.37 22.00
C LEU A 145 -3.03 6.52 21.41
N PHE A 146 -1.71 6.38 21.39
CA PHE A 146 -0.74 7.40 20.97
C PHE A 146 0.14 6.98 19.79
N ALA A 147 -0.34 6.08 18.92
CA ALA A 147 0.51 5.48 17.91
C ALA A 147 -0.19 5.33 16.55
N SER A 148 0.59 5.14 15.51
CA SER A 148 0.11 5.00 14.15
C SER A 148 -0.48 3.61 13.87
N GLY A 149 -1.38 3.57 12.88
CA GLY A 149 -1.82 2.30 12.29
C GLY A 149 -0.71 1.64 11.49
N GLY A 150 -0.75 0.34 11.38
CA GLY A 150 0.15 -0.45 10.53
C GLY A 150 -0.19 -0.31 9.05
N ALA A 151 0.78 -0.50 8.18
CA ALA A 151 0.54 -0.49 6.74
C ALA A 151 -0.27 -1.71 6.29
N GLY A 152 -1.06 -1.58 5.23
CA GLY A 152 -1.73 -2.69 4.56
C GLY A 152 -0.76 -3.53 3.74
N GLY A 153 -1.02 -4.80 3.58
CA GLY A 153 -0.24 -5.71 2.76
C GLY A 153 -0.53 -5.55 1.26
N ALA A 154 0.44 -5.88 0.42
CA ALA A 154 0.25 -5.86 -1.03
C ALA A 154 -0.70 -6.98 -1.48
N GLY A 155 -1.41 -6.76 -2.57
CA GLY A 155 -2.18 -7.79 -3.27
C GLY A 155 -1.29 -8.78 -4.01
N GLY A 156 -1.74 -10.00 -4.16
CA GLY A 156 -1.03 -11.05 -4.88
C GLY A 156 -1.11 -10.85 -6.40
N ALA A 157 -0.02 -11.16 -7.12
CA ALA A 157 -0.03 -11.16 -8.57
C ALA A 157 -0.74 -12.41 -9.13
N ALA A 158 -1.25 -12.29 -10.36
CA ALA A 158 -1.80 -13.41 -11.13
C ALA A 158 -0.95 -13.68 -12.36
N THR A 159 -0.92 -14.94 -12.84
CA THR A 159 -0.19 -15.30 -14.07
C THR A 159 -1.07 -15.13 -15.30
N THR A 160 -2.34 -15.42 -15.23
CA THR A 160 -3.32 -15.31 -16.34
C THR A 160 -4.66 -14.70 -15.92
N GLY A 161 -4.78 -14.16 -14.73
CA GLY A 161 -6.02 -13.58 -14.19
C GLY A 161 -5.85 -12.18 -13.68
N THR A 162 -6.77 -11.71 -12.87
CA THR A 162 -6.71 -10.37 -12.28
C THR A 162 -5.80 -10.35 -11.06
N GLY A 163 -5.09 -9.25 -10.85
CA GLY A 163 -4.29 -9.02 -9.65
C GLY A 163 -5.17 -8.84 -8.40
N GLY A 164 -4.68 -9.25 -7.24
CA GLY A 164 -5.36 -9.06 -5.96
C GLY A 164 -5.31 -7.59 -5.53
N ALA A 165 -6.35 -7.12 -4.85
CA ALA A 165 -6.33 -5.78 -4.27
C ALA A 165 -5.33 -5.68 -3.10
N GLY A 166 -4.75 -4.51 -2.91
CA GLY A 166 -3.96 -4.19 -1.72
C GLY A 166 -4.83 -4.05 -0.48
N GLY A 167 -4.27 -4.40 0.67
CA GLY A 167 -4.94 -4.26 1.96
C GLY A 167 -5.02 -2.81 2.41
N ALA A 168 -6.05 -2.45 3.15
CA ALA A 168 -6.15 -1.12 3.72
C ALA A 168 -5.11 -0.92 4.84
N GLY A 169 -4.64 0.31 4.99
CA GLY A 169 -3.86 0.73 6.15
C GLY A 169 -4.69 0.74 7.42
N GLY A 170 -4.05 0.41 8.54
CA GLY A 170 -4.67 0.42 9.85
C GLY A 170 -5.03 1.82 10.30
N LYS A 171 -6.07 1.93 11.11
CA LYS A 171 -6.40 3.20 11.77
C LYS A 171 -5.32 3.56 12.78
N ALA A 172 -5.05 4.85 12.94
CA ALA A 172 -4.22 5.32 14.03
C ALA A 172 -4.91 5.11 15.38
N GLY A 173 -4.14 5.39 16.43
CA GLY A 173 -4.64 5.43 17.79
C GLY A 173 -5.75 6.45 17.98
N LEU A 174 -6.47 6.31 19.10
CA LEU A 174 -7.63 7.13 19.34
C LEU A 174 -7.29 8.62 19.42
N LEU A 175 -6.18 8.99 20.04
CA LEU A 175 -5.85 10.39 20.33
C LEU A 175 -4.82 10.97 19.37
N PHE A 176 -3.70 10.29 19.22
CA PHE A 176 -2.56 10.70 18.37
C PHE A 176 -2.16 9.57 17.44
N GLY A 177 -1.60 9.92 16.31
CA GLY A 177 -0.98 9.00 15.38
C GLY A 177 -1.48 9.15 13.95
N SER A 178 -0.66 8.77 13.01
CA SER A 178 -1.03 8.76 11.58
C SER A 178 -1.66 7.44 11.20
N GLY A 179 -2.59 7.50 10.26
CA GLY A 179 -3.12 6.29 9.64
C GLY A 179 -2.01 5.54 8.89
N GLY A 180 -2.09 4.23 8.86
CA GLY A 180 -1.16 3.41 8.09
C GLY A 180 -1.36 3.58 6.58
N ALA A 181 -0.32 3.43 5.79
CA ALA A 181 -0.43 3.44 4.33
C ALA A 181 -1.21 2.22 3.82
N GLY A 182 -1.96 2.38 2.74
CA GLY A 182 -2.57 1.25 2.02
C GLY A 182 -1.52 0.44 1.26
N GLY A 183 -1.74 -0.85 1.11
CA GLY A 183 -0.90 -1.74 0.32
C GLY A 183 -1.13 -1.55 -1.18
N SER A 184 -0.15 -1.85 -2.01
CA SER A 184 -0.27 -1.82 -3.47
C SER A 184 -1.14 -2.97 -3.98
N GLY A 185 -1.81 -2.76 -5.11
CA GLY A 185 -2.48 -3.82 -5.85
C GLY A 185 -1.49 -4.75 -6.54
N GLY A 186 -1.84 -6.02 -6.66
CA GLY A 186 -1.08 -7.02 -7.39
C GLY A 186 -1.20 -6.86 -8.90
N ALA A 187 -0.16 -7.26 -9.63
CA ALA A 187 -0.16 -7.23 -11.09
C ALA A 187 -1.12 -8.29 -11.66
N ALA A 188 -1.77 -7.95 -12.78
CA ALA A 188 -2.57 -8.90 -13.56
C ALA A 188 -1.70 -9.84 -14.38
N GLY A 189 -2.30 -10.93 -14.78
CA GLY A 189 -1.69 -11.92 -15.67
C GLY A 189 -1.58 -11.43 -17.11
N THR A 190 -0.63 -12.00 -17.82
CA THR A 190 -0.24 -11.61 -19.16
C THR A 190 -0.90 -12.42 -20.26
N PHE A 191 -1.51 -13.56 -19.92
CA PHE A 191 -2.20 -14.45 -20.84
C PHE A 191 -3.69 -14.50 -20.57
N GLY A 192 -4.49 -14.56 -21.58
CA GLY A 192 -5.96 -14.72 -21.52
C GLY A 192 -6.64 -13.93 -22.63
N ASP A 193 -7.80 -14.42 -23.07
CA ASP A 193 -8.57 -13.85 -24.20
C ASP A 193 -9.39 -12.60 -23.81
N THR A 194 -9.46 -12.27 -22.53
CA THR A 194 -10.26 -11.13 -22.02
C THR A 194 -9.49 -10.31 -21.00
N GLY A 195 -9.68 -9.00 -21.07
CA GLY A 195 -9.00 -7.98 -20.30
C GLY A 195 -8.82 -8.23 -18.82
N ASN A 196 -7.63 -8.64 -18.42
CA ASN A 196 -7.26 -8.82 -17.02
C ASN A 196 -6.85 -7.49 -16.39
N SER A 197 -7.45 -7.17 -15.27
CA SER A 197 -7.17 -5.91 -14.55
C SER A 197 -6.14 -6.11 -13.45
N GLY A 198 -5.26 -5.14 -13.28
CA GLY A 198 -4.43 -5.04 -12.09
C GLY A 198 -5.30 -4.85 -10.85
N GLY A 199 -4.83 -5.34 -9.71
CA GLY A 199 -5.52 -5.15 -8.44
C GLY A 199 -5.55 -3.68 -8.03
N ALA A 200 -6.62 -3.23 -7.41
CA ALA A 200 -6.68 -1.88 -6.85
C ALA A 200 -5.71 -1.73 -5.66
N GLY A 201 -5.15 -0.55 -5.47
CA GLY A 201 -4.43 -0.20 -4.26
C GLY A 201 -5.35 -0.11 -3.03
N GLY A 202 -4.84 -0.47 -1.87
CA GLY A 202 -5.58 -0.36 -0.62
C GLY A 202 -5.74 1.09 -0.16
N ALA A 203 -6.81 1.38 0.54
CA ALA A 203 -7.01 2.71 1.12
C ALA A 203 -6.04 2.96 2.29
N GLY A 204 -5.61 4.20 2.46
CA GLY A 204 -4.89 4.65 3.65
C GLY A 204 -5.78 4.67 4.88
N GLY A 205 -5.19 4.39 6.03
CA GLY A 205 -5.90 4.43 7.32
C GLY A 205 -6.22 5.86 7.77
N LYS A 206 -7.23 5.98 8.60
CA LYS A 206 -7.58 7.27 9.23
C LYS A 206 -6.61 7.61 10.36
N ALA A 207 -6.31 8.90 10.53
CA ALA A 207 -5.53 9.42 11.65
C ALA A 207 -6.29 9.34 12.99
N GLY A 208 -5.54 9.60 14.08
CA GLY A 208 -6.11 9.79 15.41
C GLY A 208 -6.99 11.03 15.48
N LEU A 209 -7.85 11.07 16.49
CA LEU A 209 -8.88 12.11 16.60
C LEU A 209 -8.32 13.53 16.70
N LEU A 210 -7.26 13.72 17.49
CA LEU A 210 -6.74 15.06 17.80
C LEU A 210 -5.58 15.46 16.87
N PHE A 211 -4.54 14.65 16.82
CA PHE A 211 -3.38 14.93 15.98
C PHE A 211 -3.03 13.72 15.13
N GLY A 212 -2.74 13.97 13.87
CA GLY A 212 -2.18 12.99 12.97
C GLY A 212 -2.61 13.16 11.52
N SER A 213 -1.75 12.72 10.62
CA SER A 213 -2.04 12.72 9.19
C SER A 213 -2.70 11.41 8.76
N GLY A 214 -3.59 11.47 7.80
CA GLY A 214 -4.12 10.29 7.14
C GLY A 214 -3.02 9.50 6.42
N GLY A 215 -3.15 8.21 6.36
CA GLY A 215 -2.24 7.34 5.61
C GLY A 215 -2.39 7.53 4.11
N ALA A 216 -1.30 7.39 3.35
CA ALA A 216 -1.37 7.41 1.90
C ALA A 216 -2.11 6.17 1.36
N GLY A 217 -2.82 6.31 0.25
CA GLY A 217 -3.37 5.18 -0.50
C GLY A 217 -2.26 4.40 -1.21
N GLY A 218 -2.45 3.11 -1.38
CA GLY A 218 -1.54 2.24 -2.13
C GLY A 218 -1.67 2.42 -3.64
N SER A 219 -0.61 2.14 -4.40
CA SER A 219 -0.64 2.17 -5.86
C SER A 219 -1.46 1.00 -6.43
N GLY A 220 -2.09 1.21 -7.58
CA GLY A 220 -2.73 0.15 -8.35
C GLY A 220 -1.70 -0.77 -9.01
N GLY A 221 -2.03 -2.04 -9.15
CA GLY A 221 -1.21 -3.04 -9.84
C GLY A 221 -1.24 -2.88 -11.37
N ALA A 222 -0.20 -3.35 -12.05
CA ALA A 222 -0.15 -3.34 -13.50
C ALA A 222 -1.25 -4.24 -14.11
N GLY A 223 -1.84 -3.79 -15.22
CA GLY A 223 -2.81 -4.56 -16.02
C GLY A 223 -2.10 -5.60 -16.89
N GLY A 224 -2.88 -6.51 -17.45
CA GLY A 224 -2.42 -7.52 -18.41
C GLY A 224 -2.25 -6.98 -19.84
N PHE A 225 -1.93 -7.89 -20.79
CA PHE A 225 -1.71 -7.53 -22.21
C PHE A 225 -2.89 -7.79 -23.13
N ALA A 226 -3.95 -8.46 -22.65
CA ALA A 226 -5.13 -8.71 -23.48
C ALA A 226 -5.88 -7.41 -23.78
N ASN A 227 -6.60 -7.37 -24.91
CA ASN A 227 -7.46 -6.26 -25.26
C ASN A 227 -8.45 -6.00 -24.14
N GLY A 228 -8.59 -4.73 -23.72
CA GLY A 228 -9.47 -4.32 -22.63
C GLY A 228 -8.85 -4.49 -21.25
N SER A 229 -7.56 -4.85 -21.14
CA SER A 229 -6.85 -4.88 -19.86
C SER A 229 -6.75 -3.48 -19.26
N THR A 230 -6.92 -3.40 -17.94
CA THR A 230 -6.82 -2.13 -17.23
C THR A 230 -5.81 -2.21 -16.09
N GLY A 231 -5.06 -1.13 -15.89
CA GLY A 231 -4.29 -0.97 -14.65
C GLY A 231 -5.23 -0.86 -13.46
N GLY A 232 -4.81 -1.34 -12.31
CA GLY A 232 -5.58 -1.20 -11.07
C GLY A 232 -5.70 0.26 -10.65
N ALA A 233 -6.83 0.65 -10.08
CA ALA A 233 -6.99 1.98 -9.51
C ALA A 233 -6.08 2.17 -8.28
N GLY A 234 -5.59 3.37 -8.05
CA GLY A 234 -4.91 3.75 -6.82
C GLY A 234 -5.87 3.78 -5.63
N GLY A 235 -5.39 3.46 -4.45
CA GLY A 235 -6.18 3.52 -3.22
C GLY A 235 -6.42 4.96 -2.75
N ALA A 236 -7.53 5.20 -2.08
CA ALA A 236 -7.81 6.50 -1.49
C ALA A 236 -6.88 6.79 -0.29
N GLY A 237 -6.52 8.05 -0.09
CA GLY A 237 -5.85 8.51 1.12
C GLY A 237 -6.78 8.56 2.33
N GLY A 238 -6.24 8.34 3.52
CA GLY A 238 -6.99 8.42 4.76
C GLY A 238 -7.27 9.86 5.20
N GLY A 239 -8.35 10.07 5.94
CA GLY A 239 -8.64 11.38 6.54
C GLY A 239 -7.72 11.70 7.72
N ALA A 240 -7.46 12.99 7.94
CA ALA A 240 -6.70 13.49 9.08
C ALA A 240 -7.54 13.54 10.38
N GLY A 241 -6.83 13.78 11.50
CA GLY A 241 -7.45 14.20 12.76
C GLY A 241 -7.84 15.68 12.75
N LEU A 242 -8.11 16.24 13.94
CA LEU A 242 -8.42 17.66 14.08
C LEU A 242 -7.29 18.54 13.54
N ILE A 243 -6.03 18.17 13.84
CA ILE A 243 -4.82 18.82 13.35
C ILE A 243 -3.96 17.78 12.62
N GLY A 244 -3.74 17.98 11.34
CA GLY A 244 -2.95 17.10 10.48
C GLY A 244 -3.44 17.09 9.05
N ASN A 245 -2.62 16.58 8.15
CA ASN A 245 -2.92 16.57 6.72
C ASN A 245 -3.68 15.30 6.31
N GLY A 246 -4.58 15.44 5.36
CA GLY A 246 -5.14 14.27 4.68
C GLY A 246 -4.03 13.47 3.97
N GLY A 247 -4.21 12.16 3.92
CA GLY A 247 -3.32 11.28 3.18
C GLY A 247 -3.50 11.43 1.67
N ASN A 248 -2.42 11.29 0.91
CA ASN A 248 -2.51 11.35 -0.55
C ASN A 248 -3.16 10.08 -1.11
N GLY A 249 -3.85 10.20 -2.23
CA GLY A 249 -4.29 9.04 -3.00
C GLY A 249 -3.09 8.33 -3.63
N GLY A 250 -3.21 7.03 -3.85
CA GLY A 250 -2.20 6.22 -4.53
C GLY A 250 -2.23 6.41 -6.05
N SER A 251 -1.11 6.16 -6.73
CA SER A 251 -1.04 6.19 -8.19
C SER A 251 -1.83 5.02 -8.81
N GLY A 252 -2.42 5.25 -9.99
CA GLY A 252 -3.00 4.18 -10.80
C GLY A 252 -1.92 3.27 -11.41
N GLY A 253 -2.26 2.02 -11.62
CA GLY A 253 -1.41 1.03 -12.28
C GLY A 253 -1.33 1.22 -13.80
N THR A 254 -0.23 0.82 -14.39
CA THR A 254 0.00 0.88 -15.85
C THR A 254 -0.63 -0.32 -16.55
N SER A 255 -1.03 -0.15 -17.81
CA SER A 255 -1.48 -1.25 -18.67
C SER A 255 -1.05 -0.98 -20.12
N VAL A 256 -0.64 -2.03 -20.83
CA VAL A 256 -0.31 -1.95 -22.27
C VAL A 256 -0.92 -3.18 -22.93
N ALA A 257 -1.83 -2.97 -23.89
CA ALA A 257 -2.45 -4.08 -24.63
C ALA A 257 -1.80 -4.24 -26.01
N THR A 258 -1.61 -5.48 -26.44
CA THR A 258 -1.07 -5.82 -27.78
C THR A 258 -1.98 -5.42 -28.94
N GLY A 259 -3.22 -5.00 -28.69
CA GLY A 259 -4.19 -4.59 -29.69
C GLY A 259 -4.65 -3.13 -29.58
N GLY A 260 -4.02 -2.30 -28.74
CA GLY A 260 -4.33 -0.88 -28.62
C GLY A 260 -5.57 -0.55 -27.79
N ALA A 261 -5.89 -1.34 -26.75
CA ALA A 261 -7.03 -1.08 -25.87
C ALA A 261 -6.71 -1.25 -24.37
N GLY A 262 -5.43 -1.07 -23.98
CA GLY A 262 -5.02 -1.09 -22.58
C GLY A 262 -5.27 0.25 -21.89
N ASN A 263 -6.04 0.28 -20.81
CA ASN A 263 -6.32 1.51 -20.09
C ASN A 263 -5.47 1.59 -18.81
N GLY A 264 -4.85 2.75 -18.57
CA GLY A 264 -4.22 3.03 -17.28
C GLY A 264 -5.26 3.08 -16.16
N GLY A 265 -4.88 2.65 -14.97
CA GLY A 265 -5.74 2.75 -13.79
C GLY A 265 -5.90 4.21 -13.32
N ALA A 266 -7.06 4.56 -12.80
CA ALA A 266 -7.27 5.87 -12.20
C ALA A 266 -6.45 6.05 -10.91
N GLY A 267 -6.00 7.26 -10.64
CA GLY A 267 -5.41 7.63 -9.36
C GLY A 267 -6.45 7.64 -8.24
N GLY A 268 -6.03 7.32 -7.03
CA GLY A 268 -6.90 7.33 -5.85
C GLY A 268 -7.21 8.75 -5.37
N ALA A 269 -8.34 8.93 -4.71
CA ALA A 269 -8.70 10.20 -4.10
C ALA A 269 -7.81 10.53 -2.88
N GLY A 270 -7.53 11.80 -2.66
CA GLY A 270 -6.87 12.31 -1.46
C GLY A 270 -7.83 12.38 -0.28
N GLY A 271 -7.33 12.20 0.94
CA GLY A 271 -8.09 12.35 2.17
C GLY A 271 -8.28 13.82 2.58
N GLY A 272 -9.37 14.11 3.24
CA GLY A 272 -9.63 15.46 3.79
C GLY A 272 -8.82 15.74 5.06
N ALA A 273 -8.53 17.01 5.32
CA ALA A 273 -8.02 17.48 6.60
C ALA A 273 -9.19 17.77 7.57
N GLY A 274 -8.85 17.94 8.86
CA GLY A 274 -9.81 18.34 9.89
C GLY A 274 -9.96 19.85 10.02
N LEU A 275 -9.52 20.43 11.14
CA LEU A 275 -9.57 21.85 11.40
C LEU A 275 -8.34 22.58 10.84
N ILE A 276 -7.16 22.02 11.05
CA ILE A 276 -5.86 22.56 10.61
C ILE A 276 -5.09 21.49 9.87
N GLY A 277 -4.68 21.77 8.65
CA GLY A 277 -3.85 20.90 7.81
C GLY A 277 -4.33 20.86 6.37
N ASN A 278 -3.48 20.41 5.47
CA ASN A 278 -3.80 20.37 4.05
C ASN A 278 -4.62 19.12 3.71
N GLY A 279 -5.55 19.24 2.76
CA GLY A 279 -6.13 18.08 2.10
C GLY A 279 -5.05 17.30 1.35
N GLY A 280 -5.17 15.98 1.31
CA GLY A 280 -4.27 15.13 0.54
C GLY A 280 -4.43 15.31 -0.97
N ASN A 281 -3.36 15.18 -1.74
CA ASN A 281 -3.46 15.18 -3.21
C ASN A 281 -4.23 13.95 -3.71
N GLY A 282 -4.96 14.11 -4.80
CA GLY A 282 -5.36 12.94 -5.59
C GLY A 282 -4.13 12.27 -6.20
N GLY A 283 -4.15 10.96 -6.36
CA GLY A 283 -3.06 10.20 -6.97
C GLY A 283 -2.94 10.46 -8.48
N SER A 284 -1.75 10.23 -9.04
CA SER A 284 -1.56 10.25 -10.49
C SER A 284 -2.22 9.05 -11.16
N GLY A 285 -2.74 9.22 -12.37
CA GLY A 285 -3.23 8.11 -13.19
C GLY A 285 -2.09 7.22 -13.68
N GLY A 286 -2.40 5.97 -14.02
CA GLY A 286 -1.48 5.06 -14.69
C GLY A 286 -1.39 5.29 -16.19
N MET A 287 -0.29 4.87 -16.79
CA MET A 287 -0.14 4.85 -18.25
C MET A 287 -0.91 3.69 -18.88
N GLY A 288 -1.40 3.93 -20.06
CA GLY A 288 -2.07 2.98 -20.94
C GLY A 288 -2.25 3.62 -22.31
N ASP A 289 -2.85 2.90 -23.27
CA ASP A 289 -3.28 3.48 -24.57
C ASP A 289 -4.27 4.62 -24.31
N ALA A 290 -5.16 4.44 -23.32
CA ALA A 290 -5.87 5.53 -22.66
C ALA A 290 -5.31 5.72 -21.24
N PRO A 291 -4.67 6.85 -20.94
CA PRO A 291 -4.16 7.12 -19.59
C PRO A 291 -5.30 7.17 -18.56
N GLY A 292 -5.03 6.64 -17.38
CA GLY A 292 -5.95 6.75 -16.24
C GLY A 292 -6.10 8.20 -15.78
N GLY A 293 -7.31 8.57 -15.34
CA GLY A 293 -7.57 9.88 -14.75
C GLY A 293 -6.82 10.09 -13.43
N THR A 294 -6.47 11.34 -13.15
CA THR A 294 -5.94 11.71 -11.81
C THR A 294 -7.04 11.63 -10.77
N GLY A 295 -6.66 11.25 -9.54
CA GLY A 295 -7.58 11.24 -8.40
C GLY A 295 -7.98 12.65 -7.98
N VAL A 296 -9.14 12.75 -7.34
CA VAL A 296 -9.63 13.99 -6.75
C VAL A 296 -8.86 14.29 -5.46
N GLY A 297 -8.42 15.53 -5.26
CA GLY A 297 -7.77 15.96 -4.02
C GLY A 297 -8.76 16.11 -2.87
N GLY A 298 -8.25 15.95 -1.65
CA GLY A 298 -9.02 16.19 -0.43
C GLY A 298 -9.15 17.69 -0.11
N ILE A 299 -10.18 18.02 0.65
CA ILE A 299 -10.41 19.40 1.11
C ILE A 299 -9.47 19.72 2.29
N GLY A 300 -8.91 20.92 2.28
CA GLY A 300 -8.08 21.47 3.36
C GLY A 300 -8.86 21.75 4.63
N GLY A 301 -8.12 22.03 5.71
CA GLY A 301 -8.71 22.29 7.03
C GLY A 301 -9.59 23.55 7.05
N LEU A 302 -10.62 23.50 7.86
CA LEU A 302 -11.62 24.57 7.97
C LEU A 302 -11.03 25.91 8.44
N LEU A 303 -10.00 25.85 9.31
CA LEU A 303 -9.37 27.05 9.86
C LEU A 303 -8.05 27.39 9.15
N LEU A 304 -7.25 26.40 8.79
CA LEU A 304 -5.96 26.60 8.15
C LEU A 304 -5.56 25.36 7.34
N GLY A 305 -5.30 25.52 6.06
CA GLY A 305 -4.79 24.46 5.18
C GLY A 305 -5.18 24.67 3.73
N LEU A 306 -4.34 24.20 2.82
CA LEU A 306 -4.61 24.19 1.39
C LEU A 306 -5.36 22.92 0.99
N ASP A 307 -6.17 23.05 -0.04
CA ASP A 307 -6.78 21.91 -0.70
C ASP A 307 -5.71 21.04 -1.39
N GLY A 308 -5.97 19.77 -1.48
CA GLY A 308 -5.13 18.85 -2.26
C GLY A 308 -5.20 19.15 -3.76
N ALA A 309 -4.17 18.75 -4.50
CA ALA A 309 -4.20 18.88 -5.97
C ALA A 309 -5.43 18.18 -6.56
N ASN A 310 -6.10 18.83 -7.48
CA ASN A 310 -7.36 18.40 -8.11
C ASN A 310 -8.56 18.31 -7.15
N ALA A 311 -8.54 19.01 -6.02
CA ALA A 311 -9.71 19.11 -5.16
C ALA A 311 -10.85 19.88 -5.88
N PRO A 312 -12.12 19.56 -5.57
CA PRO A 312 -13.24 20.31 -6.10
C PRO A 312 -13.19 21.77 -5.62
N ALA A 313 -13.52 22.72 -6.51
CA ALA A 313 -13.60 24.11 -6.13
C ALA A 313 -14.63 24.30 -5.01
N SER A 314 -14.24 24.98 -3.95
CA SER A 314 -15.15 25.29 -2.84
C SER A 314 -16.10 26.43 -3.21
N THR A 315 -17.37 26.26 -2.90
CA THR A 315 -18.37 27.31 -3.02
C THR A 315 -18.44 28.23 -1.80
N ASN A 316 -17.69 27.91 -0.74
CA ASN A 316 -17.64 28.70 0.48
C ASN A 316 -16.68 29.88 0.31
N PRO A 317 -17.14 31.14 0.33
CA PRO A 317 -16.29 32.32 0.10
C PRO A 317 -15.18 32.48 1.16
N LEU A 318 -15.44 32.05 2.41
CA LEU A 318 -14.45 32.11 3.48
C LEU A 318 -13.29 31.14 3.18
N HIS A 319 -13.61 29.94 2.73
CA HIS A 319 -12.59 28.96 2.34
C HIS A 319 -11.76 29.45 1.13
N THR A 320 -12.42 30.04 0.14
CA THR A 320 -11.73 30.63 -1.03
C THR A 320 -10.78 31.77 -0.61
N ALA A 321 -11.23 32.65 0.28
CA ALA A 321 -10.37 33.73 0.83
C ALA A 321 -9.16 33.17 1.61
N GLN A 322 -9.35 32.10 2.37
CA GLN A 322 -8.28 31.39 3.08
C GLN A 322 -7.25 30.81 2.10
N GLN A 323 -7.68 30.15 1.02
CA GLN A 323 -6.77 29.60 0.00
C GLN A 323 -5.93 30.71 -0.63
N GLN A 324 -6.53 31.85 -0.95
CA GLN A 324 -5.83 33.02 -1.51
C GLN A 324 -4.80 33.62 -0.53
N ALA A 325 -5.17 33.73 0.75
CA ALA A 325 -4.25 34.23 1.79
C ALA A 325 -3.04 33.29 1.96
N LEU A 326 -3.28 31.99 1.99
CA LEU A 326 -2.21 30.99 2.09
C LEU A 326 -1.30 31.00 0.85
N ALA A 327 -1.85 31.18 -0.35
CA ALA A 327 -1.06 31.32 -1.57
C ALA A 327 -0.14 32.56 -1.49
N ALA A 328 -0.64 33.69 -0.98
CA ALA A 328 0.15 34.91 -0.79
C ALA A 328 1.29 34.73 0.23
N VAL A 329 1.07 33.97 1.32
CA VAL A 329 2.11 33.64 2.31
C VAL A 329 3.16 32.69 1.73
N ASN A 330 2.74 31.74 0.90
CA ASN A 330 3.63 30.76 0.29
C ASN A 330 4.52 31.34 -0.80
N ALA A 331 4.02 32.29 -1.59
CA ALA A 331 4.71 32.81 -2.78
C ALA A 331 6.14 33.27 -2.50
N PRO A 332 6.45 34.15 -1.50
CA PRO A 332 7.81 34.60 -1.24
C PRO A 332 8.73 33.46 -0.76
N ILE A 333 8.22 32.54 0.05
CA ILE A 333 8.99 31.42 0.59
C ILE A 333 9.33 30.44 -0.54
N GLN A 334 8.36 30.15 -1.39
CA GLN A 334 8.54 29.28 -2.54
C GLN A 334 9.51 29.86 -3.57
N ALA A 335 9.48 31.19 -3.78
CA ALA A 335 10.42 31.86 -4.67
C ALA A 335 11.89 31.76 -4.19
N VAL A 336 12.13 31.77 -2.87
CA VAL A 336 13.47 31.69 -2.29
C VAL A 336 13.93 30.23 -2.09
N THR A 337 13.04 29.34 -1.68
CA THR A 337 13.41 27.99 -1.24
C THR A 337 13.00 26.88 -2.22
N GLY A 338 12.23 27.20 -3.25
CA GLY A 338 11.63 26.23 -4.17
C GLY A 338 10.48 25.41 -3.56
N ARG A 339 10.15 25.62 -2.27
CA ARG A 339 9.10 24.89 -1.55
C ARG A 339 8.16 25.85 -0.83
N PRO A 340 6.83 25.60 -0.81
CA PRO A 340 5.91 26.41 -0.01
C PRO A 340 6.16 26.20 1.49
N LEU A 341 5.72 27.12 2.32
CA LEU A 341 5.69 26.92 3.78
C LEU A 341 4.62 25.89 4.16
N ILE A 342 3.44 26.07 3.60
CA ILE A 342 2.25 25.22 3.79
C ILE A 342 1.77 24.83 2.40
N GLY A 343 1.77 23.54 2.09
CA GLY A 343 1.30 23.05 0.79
C GLY A 343 1.80 21.65 0.51
N ASN A 344 1.09 20.92 -0.34
CA ASN A 344 1.51 19.61 -0.75
C ASN A 344 2.54 19.69 -1.89
N GLY A 345 3.38 18.69 -1.99
CA GLY A 345 4.25 18.47 -3.14
C GLY A 345 3.41 18.15 -4.38
N ALA A 346 3.87 18.61 -5.55
CA ALA A 346 3.23 18.27 -6.82
C ALA A 346 3.38 16.77 -7.12
N ASN A 347 2.37 16.17 -7.76
CA ASN A 347 2.48 14.80 -8.23
C ASN A 347 3.39 14.72 -9.47
N GLY A 348 4.12 13.61 -9.61
CA GLY A 348 4.77 13.25 -10.86
C GLY A 348 3.73 13.02 -11.96
N ALA A 349 4.02 13.48 -13.17
CA ALA A 349 3.11 13.29 -14.30
C ALA A 349 2.98 11.81 -14.64
N PRO A 350 1.76 11.34 -15.02
CA PRO A 350 1.58 9.97 -15.48
C PRO A 350 2.49 9.64 -16.66
N GLY A 351 3.11 8.48 -16.67
CA GLY A 351 4.01 8.02 -17.72
C GLY A 351 5.37 8.71 -17.81
N SER A 352 5.68 9.60 -16.89
CA SER A 352 6.98 10.28 -16.89
C SER A 352 8.07 9.59 -16.07
N GLY A 353 7.67 8.71 -15.13
CA GLY A 353 8.57 8.21 -14.11
C GLY A 353 9.12 9.32 -13.19
N ALA A 354 8.56 10.54 -13.28
CA ALA A 354 9.04 11.66 -12.49
C ALA A 354 8.70 11.48 -11.01
N PRO A 355 9.60 11.88 -10.10
CA PRO A 355 9.30 11.84 -8.68
C PRO A 355 8.20 12.84 -8.30
N GLY A 356 7.49 12.54 -7.23
CA GLY A 356 6.62 13.51 -6.58
C GLY A 356 7.43 14.61 -5.87
N GLY A 357 6.89 15.82 -5.89
CA GLY A 357 7.47 16.96 -5.16
C GLY A 357 7.41 16.78 -3.65
N HIS A 358 8.31 17.41 -2.93
CA HIS A 358 8.26 17.43 -1.47
C HIS A 358 7.12 18.34 -0.96
N GLY A 359 6.49 17.97 0.14
CA GLY A 359 5.53 18.81 0.85
C GLY A 359 6.17 20.10 1.40
N GLY A 360 5.33 21.03 1.84
CA GLY A 360 5.77 22.30 2.41
C GLY A 360 6.69 22.16 3.62
N TRP A 361 7.37 23.23 3.98
CA TRP A 361 8.31 23.19 5.10
C TRP A 361 7.65 22.81 6.42
N LEU A 362 6.49 23.34 6.74
CA LEU A 362 5.77 23.04 7.98
C LEU A 362 4.73 21.96 7.77
N PHE A 363 3.79 22.18 6.84
CA PHE A 363 2.65 21.34 6.60
C PHE A 363 2.55 20.96 5.13
N GLY A 364 2.32 19.72 4.85
CA GLY A 364 1.98 19.23 3.52
C GLY A 364 2.43 17.80 3.29
N GLY A 365 1.62 17.03 2.59
CA GLY A 365 1.98 15.71 2.10
C GLY A 365 2.97 15.80 0.94
N GLY A 366 3.84 14.83 0.79
CA GLY A 366 4.66 14.67 -0.42
C GLY A 366 3.76 14.31 -1.61
N GLY A 367 4.12 14.73 -2.81
CA GLY A 367 3.42 14.34 -4.04
C GLY A 367 3.62 12.86 -4.35
N THR A 368 2.69 12.25 -5.07
CA THR A 368 2.83 10.88 -5.58
C THR A 368 3.81 10.85 -6.74
N GLY A 369 4.57 9.78 -6.87
CA GLY A 369 5.41 9.54 -8.04
C GLY A 369 4.56 9.29 -9.29
N GLY A 370 5.06 9.71 -10.45
CA GLY A 370 4.45 9.41 -11.75
C GLY A 370 4.67 7.95 -12.13
N SER A 371 3.72 7.34 -12.81
CA SER A 371 3.90 6.00 -13.38
C SER A 371 5.00 6.00 -14.43
N GLY A 372 5.71 4.87 -14.57
CA GLY A 372 6.74 4.69 -15.58
C GLY A 372 6.15 4.54 -16.98
N VAL A 373 6.91 4.93 -18.03
CA VAL A 373 6.68 4.51 -19.42
C VAL A 373 6.86 3.00 -19.55
N SER A 374 6.55 2.45 -20.70
CA SER A 374 6.75 1.02 -21.00
C SER A 374 8.17 0.56 -20.60
N GLY A 375 8.28 -0.36 -19.66
CA GLY A 375 9.54 -0.87 -19.11
C GLY A 375 10.31 0.10 -18.20
N GLY A 376 9.85 1.34 -18.09
CA GLY A 376 10.48 2.36 -17.24
C GLY A 376 10.07 2.22 -15.79
N ALA A 377 10.94 2.66 -14.88
CA ALA A 377 10.63 2.71 -13.47
C ALA A 377 9.54 3.76 -13.17
N GLY A 378 8.71 3.49 -12.19
CA GLY A 378 7.86 4.51 -11.57
C GLY A 378 8.69 5.50 -10.76
N GLY A 379 8.25 6.76 -10.70
CA GLY A 379 8.88 7.81 -9.92
C GLY A 379 8.70 7.61 -8.42
N ASP A 380 9.64 8.08 -7.63
CA ASP A 380 9.55 8.04 -6.17
C ASP A 380 8.48 9.00 -5.64
N GLY A 381 7.86 8.67 -4.54
CA GLY A 381 7.01 9.61 -3.80
C GLY A 381 7.82 10.69 -3.12
N GLY A 382 7.30 11.91 -3.09
CA GLY A 382 7.90 13.04 -2.40
C GLY A 382 7.85 12.91 -0.88
N ALA A 383 8.80 13.49 -0.17
CA ALA A 383 8.76 13.54 1.29
C ALA A 383 7.66 14.47 1.80
N GLY A 384 7.08 14.14 2.96
CA GLY A 384 6.16 15.04 3.67
C GLY A 384 6.84 16.28 4.25
N GLY A 385 6.05 17.20 4.77
CA GLY A 385 6.50 18.39 5.50
C GLY A 385 7.16 18.03 6.83
N ILE A 386 7.95 18.97 7.37
CA ILE A 386 8.75 18.68 8.58
C ILE A 386 7.86 18.37 9.78
N LEU A 387 6.82 19.15 10.02
CA LEU A 387 5.98 19.02 11.20
C LEU A 387 4.87 18.00 10.98
N PHE A 388 4.04 18.24 9.98
CA PHE A 388 2.94 17.33 9.61
C PHE A 388 2.95 17.09 8.11
N GLY A 389 3.02 15.84 7.70
CA GLY A 389 2.91 15.46 6.32
C GLY A 389 3.23 14.00 6.08
N ALA A 390 2.29 13.26 5.49
CA ALA A 390 2.56 11.90 5.04
C ALA A 390 3.46 11.94 3.79
N GLY A 391 4.32 10.95 3.64
CA GLY A 391 5.05 10.74 2.42
C GLY A 391 4.12 10.42 1.25
N GLY A 392 4.51 10.81 0.04
CA GLY A 392 3.79 10.48 -1.19
C GLY A 392 3.97 9.01 -1.56
N ALA A 393 2.99 8.41 -2.22
CA ALA A 393 3.13 7.06 -2.73
C ALA A 393 4.09 7.02 -3.94
N GLY A 394 4.83 5.93 -4.09
CA GLY A 394 5.63 5.68 -5.29
C GLY A 394 4.74 5.41 -6.52
N GLY A 395 5.22 5.77 -7.69
CA GLY A 395 4.57 5.50 -8.97
C GLY A 395 4.70 4.04 -9.38
N ALA A 396 3.71 3.53 -10.10
CA ALA A 396 3.77 2.18 -10.65
C ALA A 396 4.84 2.07 -11.75
N GLY A 397 5.56 0.95 -11.81
CA GLY A 397 6.48 0.62 -12.89
C GLY A 397 5.74 0.35 -14.20
N GLY A 398 6.36 0.67 -15.31
CA GLY A 398 5.78 0.48 -16.65
C GLY A 398 5.72 -0.99 -17.05
N ALA A 399 4.55 -1.45 -17.50
CA ALA A 399 4.43 -2.75 -18.16
C ALA A 399 5.05 -2.71 -19.55
N VAL A 400 5.48 -3.87 -20.07
CA VAL A 400 6.09 -3.99 -21.42
C VAL A 400 5.40 -5.04 -22.26
N THR A 401 5.34 -4.83 -23.59
CA THR A 401 4.85 -5.78 -24.57
C THR A 401 5.96 -6.43 -25.42
N GLY A 402 7.18 -5.90 -25.35
CA GLY A 402 8.33 -6.42 -26.11
C GLY A 402 8.72 -7.83 -25.69
N THR A 403 9.07 -8.69 -26.66
CA THR A 403 9.53 -10.04 -26.41
C THR A 403 10.79 -10.05 -25.56
N GLY A 404 10.79 -10.75 -24.44
CA GLY A 404 11.93 -10.88 -23.53
C GLY A 404 12.22 -9.62 -22.71
N ALA A 405 11.35 -8.61 -22.74
CA ALA A 405 11.55 -7.38 -21.98
C ALA A 405 11.05 -7.49 -20.53
N THR A 406 11.84 -7.02 -19.57
CA THR A 406 11.49 -7.00 -18.15
C THR A 406 10.56 -5.81 -17.83
N GLY A 407 9.60 -6.01 -16.93
CA GLY A 407 8.75 -4.92 -16.43
C GLY A 407 9.56 -3.89 -15.66
N GLY A 408 9.11 -2.63 -15.69
CA GLY A 408 9.71 -1.54 -14.92
C GLY A 408 9.52 -1.73 -13.41
N SER A 409 10.48 -1.31 -12.59
CA SER A 409 10.34 -1.32 -11.14
C SER A 409 9.34 -0.24 -10.65
N GLY A 410 8.65 -0.51 -9.55
CA GLY A 410 7.89 0.52 -8.85
C GLY A 410 8.81 1.54 -8.15
N GLY A 411 8.35 2.79 -8.04
CA GLY A 411 9.06 3.85 -7.31
C GLY A 411 8.97 3.66 -5.79
N ALA A 412 9.92 4.20 -5.06
CA ALA A 412 9.90 4.20 -3.59
C ALA A 412 8.79 5.12 -3.04
N GLY A 413 8.25 4.77 -1.89
CA GLY A 413 7.41 5.68 -1.12
C GLY A 413 8.22 6.82 -0.48
N GLY A 414 7.65 8.01 -0.39
CA GLY A 414 8.27 9.16 0.27
C GLY A 414 8.31 9.01 1.79
N GLY A 415 9.32 9.55 2.45
CA GLY A 415 9.42 9.56 3.91
C GLY A 415 8.59 10.67 4.55
N ALA A 416 8.32 10.53 5.84
CA ALA A 416 7.81 11.57 6.74
C ALA A 416 8.88 11.89 7.80
N LEU A 417 8.77 13.09 8.44
CA LEU A 417 9.80 13.53 9.40
C LEU A 417 9.32 13.45 10.84
N LEU A 418 8.32 14.23 11.27
CA LEU A 418 7.89 14.23 12.66
C LEU A 418 6.56 13.52 12.86
N PHE A 419 5.49 14.05 12.28
CA PHE A 419 4.14 13.48 12.34
C PHE A 419 3.64 13.18 10.92
N GLY A 420 3.75 11.95 10.50
CA GLY A 420 3.28 11.48 9.21
C GLY A 420 3.66 10.04 8.94
N ALA A 421 2.80 9.28 8.30
CA ALA A 421 3.14 7.95 7.82
C ALA A 421 4.03 8.03 6.58
N GLY A 422 4.92 7.05 6.41
CA GLY A 422 5.64 6.87 5.17
C GLY A 422 4.67 6.53 4.02
N GLY A 423 5.02 6.92 2.80
CA GLY A 423 4.25 6.60 1.60
C GLY A 423 4.40 5.13 1.21
N ALA A 424 3.37 4.56 0.57
CA ALA A 424 3.46 3.23 0.01
C ALA A 424 4.42 3.19 -1.19
N GLY A 425 5.15 2.10 -1.36
CA GLY A 425 5.92 1.82 -2.57
C GLY A 425 5.02 1.54 -3.78
N GLY A 426 5.50 1.85 -4.98
CA GLY A 426 4.82 1.60 -6.23
C GLY A 426 4.83 0.13 -6.62
N ALA A 427 3.79 -0.35 -7.31
CA ALA A 427 3.78 -1.70 -7.87
C ALA A 427 4.77 -1.83 -9.04
N GLY A 428 5.39 -2.98 -9.19
CA GLY A 428 6.19 -3.32 -10.37
C GLY A 428 5.33 -3.56 -11.61
N GLY A 429 5.87 -3.28 -12.79
CA GLY A 429 5.23 -3.53 -14.09
C GLY A 429 5.32 -5.00 -14.52
N SER A 430 4.37 -5.46 -15.33
CA SER A 430 4.39 -6.80 -15.92
C SER A 430 5.47 -6.91 -17.00
N SER A 431 6.08 -8.09 -17.14
CA SER A 431 7.06 -8.37 -18.21
C SER A 431 6.40 -8.58 -19.56
N GLY A 432 7.18 -8.47 -20.64
CA GLY A 432 6.74 -8.65 -22.02
C GLY A 432 6.50 -10.12 -22.40
N ILE A 433 5.87 -10.34 -23.57
CA ILE A 433 5.47 -11.64 -24.08
C ILE A 433 6.71 -12.42 -24.56
N GLY A 434 6.83 -13.70 -24.19
CA GLY A 434 7.87 -14.61 -24.64
C GLY A 434 9.24 -14.36 -24.01
N GLY A 435 10.04 -15.39 -23.93
CA GLY A 435 11.29 -15.38 -23.19
C GLY A 435 11.04 -15.48 -21.68
N PHE A 436 12.05 -15.78 -20.91
CA PHE A 436 12.00 -15.91 -19.45
C PHE A 436 12.10 -14.54 -18.75
N ALA A 437 11.42 -13.50 -19.27
CA ALA A 437 11.51 -12.15 -18.72
C ALA A 437 10.80 -12.02 -17.37
N ALA A 438 11.46 -11.39 -16.41
CA ALA A 438 10.90 -11.18 -15.07
C ALA A 438 9.97 -9.96 -15.04
N GLY A 439 8.96 -10.01 -14.19
CA GLY A 439 8.21 -8.81 -13.82
C GLY A 439 9.10 -7.81 -13.07
N GLY A 440 8.74 -6.54 -13.09
CA GLY A 440 9.45 -5.50 -12.36
C GLY A 440 9.31 -5.66 -10.84
N ALA A 441 10.34 -5.30 -10.08
CA ALA A 441 10.26 -5.29 -8.62
C ALA A 441 9.29 -4.21 -8.12
N GLY A 442 8.61 -4.46 -7.01
CA GLY A 442 7.88 -3.42 -6.29
C GLY A 442 8.84 -2.44 -5.59
N GLY A 443 8.44 -1.18 -5.50
CA GLY A 443 9.22 -0.16 -4.80
C GLY A 443 9.16 -0.32 -3.28
N PRO A 444 10.19 0.08 -2.54
CA PRO A 444 10.14 0.07 -1.07
C PRO A 444 9.15 1.11 -0.53
N GLY A 445 8.58 0.82 0.64
CA GLY A 445 7.81 1.82 1.39
C GLY A 445 8.72 2.90 1.97
N GLY A 446 8.18 4.10 2.13
CA GLY A 446 8.89 5.23 2.74
C GLY A 446 8.98 5.11 4.26
N ALA A 447 10.00 5.72 4.86
CA ALA A 447 10.15 5.77 6.31
C ALA A 447 9.03 6.61 6.96
N GLY A 448 8.54 6.18 8.10
CA GLY A 448 7.61 6.96 8.93
C GLY A 448 8.31 8.07 9.69
N GLY A 449 7.52 9.01 10.23
CA GLY A 449 8.02 10.03 11.13
C GLY A 449 8.36 9.47 12.51
N LEU A 450 8.91 10.35 13.38
CA LEU A 450 9.38 9.95 14.73
C LEU A 450 8.33 9.19 15.56
N PHE A 451 7.05 9.46 15.38
CA PHE A 451 5.93 8.85 16.10
C PHE A 451 5.05 7.97 15.21
N ASN A 452 5.51 7.62 13.99
CA ASN A 452 4.64 7.02 12.99
C ASN A 452 5.36 5.92 12.21
N GLY A 453 4.61 4.90 11.79
CA GLY A 453 5.15 3.78 11.02
C GLY A 453 5.44 4.14 9.56
N GLY A 454 6.35 3.41 8.96
CA GLY A 454 6.68 3.48 7.55
C GLY A 454 5.56 2.95 6.64
N GLY A 455 5.72 3.17 5.36
CA GLY A 455 4.79 2.74 4.33
C GLY A 455 4.94 1.27 3.97
N ALA A 456 3.90 0.69 3.38
CA ALA A 456 3.98 -0.62 2.76
C ALA A 456 4.90 -0.62 1.55
N GLY A 457 5.61 -1.70 1.33
CA GLY A 457 6.31 -1.96 0.06
C GLY A 457 5.33 -2.27 -1.06
N GLY A 458 5.73 -2.04 -2.30
CA GLY A 458 4.95 -2.32 -3.49
C GLY A 458 4.92 -3.81 -3.83
N ALA A 459 3.87 -4.27 -4.50
CA ALA A 459 3.82 -5.59 -5.10
C ALA A 459 4.81 -5.68 -6.28
N GLY A 460 5.40 -6.85 -6.47
CA GLY A 460 6.16 -7.15 -7.69
C GLY A 460 5.21 -7.36 -8.88
N GLY A 461 5.72 -7.11 -10.09
CA GLY A 461 5.00 -7.37 -11.32
C GLY A 461 4.97 -8.85 -11.69
N SER A 462 4.03 -9.26 -12.54
CA SER A 462 3.96 -10.62 -13.07
C SER A 462 5.01 -10.87 -14.15
N GLY A 463 5.63 -12.06 -14.11
CA GLY A 463 6.47 -12.60 -15.18
C GLY A 463 5.64 -13.45 -16.15
N VAL A 464 6.15 -13.66 -17.37
CA VAL A 464 5.47 -14.40 -18.45
C VAL A 464 6.27 -15.62 -18.83
N SER A 465 5.57 -16.71 -19.23
CA SER A 465 6.15 -17.90 -19.86
C SER A 465 7.37 -18.49 -19.13
N GLY A 466 7.25 -18.69 -17.82
CA GLY A 466 8.34 -19.20 -16.99
C GLY A 466 9.31 -18.14 -16.47
N GLY A 467 9.10 -16.87 -16.81
CA GLY A 467 9.77 -15.74 -16.16
C GLY A 467 9.32 -15.58 -14.72
N ALA A 468 10.25 -15.23 -13.84
CA ALA A 468 9.93 -14.99 -12.44
C ALA A 468 9.04 -13.74 -12.29
N GLY A 469 8.11 -13.77 -11.35
CA GLY A 469 7.47 -12.54 -10.88
C GLY A 469 8.52 -11.63 -10.23
N GLY A 470 8.31 -10.32 -10.28
CA GLY A 470 9.15 -9.35 -9.61
C GLY A 470 9.06 -9.50 -8.09
N GLU A 471 10.14 -9.18 -7.39
CA GLU A 471 10.14 -9.16 -5.93
C GLU A 471 9.24 -8.03 -5.40
N GLY A 472 8.56 -8.29 -4.27
CA GLY A 472 7.86 -7.21 -3.56
C GLY A 472 8.88 -6.29 -2.87
N GLY A 473 8.54 -4.99 -2.80
CA GLY A 473 9.36 -4.01 -2.12
C GLY A 473 9.35 -4.19 -0.60
N ALA A 474 10.43 -3.82 0.07
CA ALA A 474 10.48 -3.81 1.53
C ALA A 474 9.52 -2.75 2.10
N GLY A 475 8.94 -3.03 3.28
CA GLY A 475 8.23 -1.99 4.05
C GLY A 475 9.22 -0.94 4.58
N GLY A 476 8.74 0.30 4.74
CA GLY A 476 9.50 1.37 5.38
C GLY A 476 9.61 1.17 6.90
N ALA A 477 10.65 1.69 7.47
CA ALA A 477 10.91 1.67 8.91
C ALA A 477 10.10 2.75 9.65
#